data_3fb83a95bc69bb5ac43dc5bcf6127125
#
_entry.id   3fb83a95bc69bb5ac43dc5bcf6127125
#
_cell.length_a   1.000
_cell.length_b   1.000
_cell.length_c   1.000
_cell.angle_alpha   90.00
_cell.angle_beta   90.00
_cell.angle_gamma   90.00
#
_symmetry.space_group_name_H-M   'P 1'
#
loop_
_entity.id
_entity.type
_entity.pdbx_description
1 polymer ?
#
loop_
_entity_poly.entity_id
_entity_poly.type
_entity_poly.pdbx_seq_one_letter_code
_entity_poly.pdbx_strand_id
1 'polypeptide(L)'
;YSVGECAAHRGIAYGLVAPLFEQAKVAANHLAQLGIGRYQGSQTSTKLKVTGIDLFSAGEFMGSDGAEEIVMSDPFGGVYKKLVIKDDKLIGACLYGDTSDGSWYFKLLRDARSVGDIRDKLMFGESNIGDTGHEGHNKAAAMPDDAEVCGCNGVSKGTICKAIRDKGLFTLDEVRKHTKASA
;
A
#
# COMPACT_ATOMS: atom_id res chain seq x y z
N TYR A 1 -0.25 23.71 23.33
CA TYR A 1 -0.31 22.54 22.44
C TYR A 1 0.65 22.74 21.28
N SER A 2 1.35 21.71 20.89
CA SER A 2 2.23 21.70 19.73
C SER A 2 1.94 20.45 18.90
N VAL A 3 1.78 20.59 17.61
CA VAL A 3 1.55 19.49 16.66
C VAL A 3 2.36 19.75 15.39
N GLY A 4 2.68 18.69 14.69
CA GLY A 4 3.39 18.83 13.43
C GLY A 4 4.89 18.57 13.56
N GLU A 5 5.64 18.97 12.55
CA GLU A 5 7.08 18.72 12.47
C GLU A 5 7.90 19.39 13.59
N CYS A 6 7.36 20.45 14.18
CA CYS A 6 7.98 21.13 15.31
C CYS A 6 7.77 20.42 16.67
N ALA A 7 6.99 19.32 16.69
CA ALA A 7 6.69 18.56 17.90
C ALA A 7 7.26 17.15 17.83
N ALA A 8 8.13 16.80 18.77
CA ALA A 8 8.59 15.43 18.91
C ALA A 8 7.61 14.62 19.79
N HIS A 9 7.21 13.45 19.31
CA HIS A 9 6.45 12.48 20.08
C HIS A 9 7.32 11.26 20.38
N ARG A 10 7.58 11.01 21.67
CA ARG A 10 8.46 9.92 22.12
C ARG A 10 9.85 9.94 21.44
N GLY A 11 10.39 11.13 21.22
CA GLY A 11 11.70 11.33 20.59
C GLY A 11 11.68 11.31 19.06
N ILE A 12 10.52 11.10 18.42
CA ILE A 12 10.38 11.07 16.97
C ILE A 12 9.70 12.36 16.48
N ALA A 13 10.36 13.08 15.57
CA ALA A 13 9.77 14.19 14.83
C ALA A 13 9.27 13.67 13.47
N TYR A 14 7.99 13.93 13.17
CA TYR A 14 7.35 13.46 11.94
C TYR A 14 7.35 14.57 10.89
N GLY A 15 8.10 14.41 9.81
CA GLY A 15 8.15 15.36 8.69
C GLY A 15 7.19 15.04 7.53
N LEU A 16 6.26 14.10 7.72
CA LEU A 16 5.29 13.71 6.69
C LEU A 16 3.89 14.19 7.06
N VAL A 17 3.09 14.54 6.06
CA VAL A 17 1.77 15.16 6.23
C VAL A 17 0.78 14.28 7.00
N ALA A 18 0.73 12.97 6.72
CA ALA A 18 -0.23 12.07 7.34
C ALA A 18 -0.13 12.02 8.88
N PRO A 19 1.06 11.83 9.50
CA PRO A 19 1.22 11.93 10.94
C PRO A 19 0.76 13.27 11.53
N LEU A 20 0.98 14.36 10.81
CA LEU A 20 0.60 15.70 11.28
C LEU A 20 -0.91 15.86 11.38
N PHE A 21 -1.67 15.31 10.42
CA PHE A 21 -3.13 15.28 10.50
C PHE A 21 -3.64 14.40 11.64
N GLU A 22 -3.00 13.27 11.90
CA GLU A 22 -3.35 12.39 13.03
C GLU A 22 -3.14 13.13 14.37
N GLN A 23 -2.01 13.82 14.54
CA GLN A 23 -1.72 14.63 15.71
C GLN A 23 -2.73 15.77 15.85
N ALA A 24 -3.04 16.49 14.76
CA ALA A 24 -3.98 17.60 14.76
C ALA A 24 -5.39 17.14 15.16
N LYS A 25 -5.84 15.99 14.69
CA LYS A 25 -7.13 15.41 15.07
C LYS A 25 -7.20 15.10 16.57
N VAL A 26 -6.15 14.51 17.13
CA VAL A 26 -6.09 14.24 18.58
C VAL A 26 -6.09 15.54 19.38
N ALA A 27 -5.29 16.53 18.98
CA ALA A 27 -5.23 17.82 19.62
C ALA A 27 -6.57 18.58 19.57
N ALA A 28 -7.23 18.58 18.42
CA ALA A 28 -8.54 19.21 18.23
C ALA A 28 -9.60 18.56 19.13
N ASN A 29 -9.67 17.24 19.18
CA ASN A 29 -10.60 16.53 20.05
C ASN A 29 -10.35 16.83 21.54
N HIS A 30 -9.09 16.91 21.94
CA HIS A 30 -8.73 17.24 23.31
C HIS A 30 -9.12 18.69 23.67
N LEU A 31 -8.84 19.65 22.80
CA LEU A 31 -9.21 21.06 23.00
C LEU A 31 -10.73 21.25 23.04
N ALA A 32 -11.45 20.53 22.23
CA ALA A 32 -12.93 20.56 22.20
C ALA A 32 -13.58 19.73 23.32
N GLN A 33 -12.80 19.06 24.17
CA GLN A 33 -13.28 18.15 25.21
C GLN A 33 -14.15 17.00 24.66
N LEU A 34 -13.90 16.58 23.42
CA LEU A 34 -14.66 15.55 22.70
C LEU A 34 -14.03 14.15 22.78
N GLY A 35 -13.26 13.87 23.83
CA GLY A 35 -12.73 12.52 24.02
C GLY A 35 -11.37 12.46 24.71
N ILE A 36 -10.96 11.23 24.99
CA ILE A 36 -9.73 10.87 25.73
C ILE A 36 -8.64 10.29 24.84
N GLY A 37 -8.83 10.36 23.52
CA GLY A 37 -7.87 9.82 22.54
C GLY A 37 -6.48 10.44 22.71
N ARG A 38 -5.45 9.60 22.58
CA ARG A 38 -4.05 10.01 22.65
C ARG A 38 -3.35 9.61 21.37
N TYR A 39 -2.43 10.45 20.89
CA TYR A 39 -1.56 10.09 19.78
C TYR A 39 -0.59 9.00 20.24
N GLN A 40 -0.55 7.89 19.51
CA GLN A 40 0.30 6.73 19.82
C GLN A 40 1.57 6.67 18.98
N GLY A 41 1.71 7.56 18.02
CA GLY A 41 2.70 7.51 16.93
C GLY A 41 2.03 7.09 15.63
N SER A 42 2.74 7.28 14.52
CA SER A 42 2.26 6.92 13.19
C SER A 42 3.26 6.00 12.51
N GLN A 43 2.74 4.98 11.85
CA GLN A 43 3.52 4.24 10.86
C GLN A 43 3.61 5.10 9.60
N THR A 44 4.83 5.22 9.05
CA THR A 44 5.08 6.08 7.90
C THR A 44 5.59 5.29 6.71
N SER A 45 5.24 5.75 5.53
CA SER A 45 5.83 5.30 4.28
C SER A 45 6.23 6.50 3.42
N THR A 46 7.28 6.34 2.67
CA THR A 46 7.77 7.35 1.72
C THR A 46 7.81 6.74 0.33
N LYS A 47 7.26 7.46 -0.64
CA LYS A 47 7.40 7.13 -2.05
C LYS A 47 8.10 8.30 -2.75
N LEU A 48 9.31 8.03 -3.23
CA LEU A 48 10.07 8.97 -4.03
C LEU A 48 9.90 8.58 -5.50
N LYS A 49 9.51 9.54 -6.31
CA LYS A 49 9.45 9.42 -7.75
C LYS A 49 10.24 10.57 -8.36
N VAL A 50 11.47 10.29 -8.74
CA VAL A 50 12.35 11.22 -9.45
C VAL A 50 12.60 10.63 -10.83
N THR A 51 12.95 11.46 -11.81
CA THR A 51 13.19 11.02 -13.18
C THR A 51 14.09 9.78 -13.23
N GLY A 52 13.50 8.65 -13.65
CA GLY A 52 14.18 7.37 -13.77
C GLY A 52 14.41 6.59 -12.46
N ILE A 53 13.89 7.06 -11.32
CA ILE A 53 14.02 6.38 -10.02
C ILE A 53 12.67 6.27 -9.35
N ASP A 54 12.22 5.05 -9.10
CA ASP A 54 11.09 4.75 -8.23
C ASP A 54 11.62 4.10 -6.94
N LEU A 55 11.34 4.71 -5.81
CA LEU A 55 11.74 4.22 -4.49
C LEU A 55 10.54 4.27 -3.54
N PHE A 56 10.36 3.20 -2.80
CA PHE A 56 9.40 3.11 -1.71
C PHE A 56 10.09 2.60 -0.46
N SER A 57 9.79 3.21 0.70
CA SER A 57 10.23 2.70 1.98
C SER A 57 9.13 2.85 3.03
N ALA A 58 9.06 1.91 3.97
CA ALA A 58 8.10 1.93 5.07
C ALA A 58 8.67 1.25 6.31
N GLY A 59 8.31 1.77 7.49
CA GLY A 59 8.69 1.20 8.77
C GLY A 59 10.19 1.07 9.01
N GLU A 60 10.60 0.02 9.70
CA GLU A 60 12.01 -0.26 10.08
C GLU A 60 12.77 -0.94 8.93
N PHE A 61 12.79 -0.33 7.76
CA PHE A 61 13.40 -0.91 6.55
C PHE A 61 14.93 -1.08 6.61
N MET A 62 15.60 -0.42 7.53
CA MET A 62 17.04 -0.64 7.74
C MET A 62 17.34 -1.97 8.46
N GLY A 63 16.34 -2.52 9.11
CA GLY A 63 16.45 -3.69 9.97
C GLY A 63 16.61 -3.32 11.44
N SER A 64 16.42 -4.28 12.32
CA SER A 64 16.60 -4.14 13.77
C SER A 64 17.09 -5.45 14.37
N ASP A 65 17.61 -5.40 15.61
CA ASP A 65 18.10 -6.59 16.29
C ASP A 65 17.00 -7.67 16.42
N GLY A 66 17.35 -8.89 16.02
CA GLY A 66 16.43 -10.03 16.03
C GLY A 66 15.39 -10.02 14.92
N ALA A 67 15.47 -9.11 13.95
CA ALA A 67 14.65 -9.15 12.75
C ALA A 67 15.31 -10.02 11.66
N GLU A 68 14.45 -10.63 10.85
CA GLU A 68 14.83 -11.40 9.68
C GLU A 68 14.63 -10.55 8.42
N GLU A 69 15.51 -10.72 7.44
CA GLU A 69 15.45 -9.98 6.19
C GLU A 69 15.25 -10.93 5.01
N ILE A 70 14.31 -10.58 4.13
CA ILE A 70 14.16 -11.22 2.83
C ILE A 70 14.58 -10.19 1.78
N VAL A 71 15.54 -10.55 0.92
CA VAL A 71 16.10 -9.65 -0.09
C VAL A 71 16.01 -10.28 -1.47
N MET A 72 15.54 -9.50 -2.43
CA MET A 72 15.62 -9.80 -3.85
C MET A 72 16.39 -8.67 -4.54
N SER A 73 17.40 -9.03 -5.32
CA SER A 73 18.23 -8.05 -6.03
C SER A 73 18.47 -8.50 -7.46
N ASP A 74 18.08 -7.64 -8.40
CA ASP A 74 18.40 -7.77 -9.81
C ASP A 74 19.10 -6.48 -10.29
N PRO A 75 20.44 -6.42 -10.22
CA PRO A 75 21.19 -5.24 -10.63
C PRO A 75 21.05 -4.90 -12.12
N PHE A 76 20.84 -5.89 -12.97
CA PHE A 76 20.67 -5.67 -14.42
C PHE A 76 19.29 -5.13 -14.75
N GLY A 77 18.24 -5.67 -14.14
CA GLY A 77 16.87 -5.17 -14.25
C GLY A 77 16.62 -3.90 -13.44
N GLY A 78 17.58 -3.47 -12.61
CA GLY A 78 17.44 -2.27 -11.79
C GLY A 78 16.39 -2.43 -10.68
N VAL A 79 16.23 -3.64 -10.13
CA VAL A 79 15.22 -3.94 -9.09
C VAL A 79 15.91 -4.39 -7.81
N TYR A 80 15.51 -3.78 -6.70
CA TYR A 80 15.87 -4.22 -5.35
C TYR A 80 14.63 -4.20 -4.45
N LYS A 81 14.39 -5.30 -3.75
CA LYS A 81 13.32 -5.41 -2.75
C LYS A 81 13.89 -5.99 -1.46
N LYS A 82 13.62 -5.34 -0.35
CA LYS A 82 13.98 -5.80 0.99
C LYS A 82 12.74 -5.75 1.89
N LEU A 83 12.47 -6.84 2.56
CA LEU A 83 11.40 -6.95 3.55
C LEU A 83 12.02 -7.34 4.89
N VAL A 84 11.61 -6.66 5.96
CA VAL A 84 12.09 -6.89 7.32
C VAL A 84 10.95 -7.46 8.14
N ILE A 85 11.17 -8.63 8.72
CA ILE A 85 10.16 -9.40 9.45
C ILE A 85 10.64 -9.63 10.88
N LYS A 86 9.74 -9.44 11.85
CA LYS A 86 9.99 -9.74 13.26
C LYS A 86 8.70 -10.30 13.87
N ASP A 87 8.83 -11.39 14.64
CA ASP A 87 7.70 -12.07 15.28
C ASP A 87 6.55 -12.34 14.26
N ASP A 88 6.90 -12.92 13.12
CA ASP A 88 6.00 -13.19 11.99
C ASP A 88 5.24 -11.97 11.45
N LYS A 89 5.69 -10.76 11.72
CA LYS A 89 5.07 -9.53 11.19
C LYS A 89 6.04 -8.76 10.32
N LEU A 90 5.51 -8.20 9.25
CA LEU A 90 6.26 -7.23 8.45
C LEU A 90 6.42 -5.94 9.26
N ILE A 91 7.67 -5.55 9.54
CA ILE A 91 8.00 -4.32 10.27
C ILE A 91 8.67 -3.28 9.38
N GLY A 92 9.21 -3.69 8.23
CA GLY A 92 9.85 -2.76 7.31
C GLY A 92 9.85 -3.27 5.88
N ALA A 93 9.83 -2.35 4.92
CA ALA A 93 9.95 -2.63 3.49
C ALA A 93 10.73 -1.54 2.77
N CYS A 94 11.62 -1.93 1.85
CA CYS A 94 12.32 -1.03 0.94
C CYS A 94 12.29 -1.61 -0.47
N LEU A 95 11.75 -0.84 -1.42
CA LEU A 95 11.61 -1.24 -2.81
C LEU A 95 12.25 -0.19 -3.71
N TYR A 96 13.05 -0.62 -4.66
CA TYR A 96 13.67 0.23 -5.67
C TYR A 96 13.41 -0.36 -7.06
N GLY A 97 13.11 0.48 -8.03
CA GLY A 97 12.76 0.10 -9.39
C GLY A 97 11.30 -0.35 -9.51
N ASP A 98 10.97 -1.55 -9.05
CA ASP A 98 9.58 -2.00 -8.96
C ASP A 98 9.00 -1.71 -7.56
N THR A 99 8.16 -0.69 -7.47
CA THR A 99 7.47 -0.26 -6.25
C THR A 99 5.98 -0.55 -6.25
N SER A 100 5.50 -1.39 -7.17
CA SER A 100 4.06 -1.69 -7.38
C SER A 100 3.36 -2.19 -6.11
N ASP A 101 4.01 -3.07 -5.35
CA ASP A 101 3.47 -3.68 -4.14
C ASP A 101 3.64 -2.81 -2.88
N GLY A 102 4.23 -1.62 -2.97
CA GLY A 102 4.55 -0.79 -1.81
C GLY A 102 3.34 -0.49 -0.92
N SER A 103 2.19 -0.17 -1.51
CA SER A 103 0.95 0.10 -0.77
C SER A 103 0.44 -1.12 -0.02
N TRP A 104 0.58 -2.31 -0.61
CA TRP A 104 0.19 -3.55 0.02
C TRP A 104 1.10 -3.91 1.20
N TYR A 105 2.43 -3.79 1.05
CA TYR A 105 3.36 -3.97 2.16
C TYR A 105 3.09 -2.97 3.29
N PHE A 106 2.81 -1.72 2.96
CA PHE A 106 2.48 -0.72 3.98
C PHE A 106 1.19 -1.07 4.73
N LYS A 107 0.20 -1.62 4.04
CA LYS A 107 -1.02 -2.12 4.68
C LYS A 107 -0.73 -3.27 5.64
N LEU A 108 0.06 -4.28 5.23
CA LEU A 108 0.46 -5.38 6.09
C LEU A 108 1.20 -4.89 7.35
N LEU A 109 2.12 -3.94 7.18
CA LEU A 109 2.88 -3.33 8.26
C LEU A 109 1.96 -2.59 9.25
N ARG A 110 1.09 -1.74 8.74
CA ARG A 110 0.16 -0.95 9.55
C ARG A 110 -0.85 -1.83 10.30
N ASP A 111 -1.37 -2.85 9.65
CA ASP A 111 -2.35 -3.76 10.21
C ASP A 111 -1.69 -4.77 11.19
N ALA A 112 -0.34 -4.83 11.23
CA ALA A 112 0.47 -5.72 12.07
C ALA A 112 0.01 -7.19 12.01
N ARG A 113 -0.45 -7.63 10.83
CA ARG A 113 -0.92 -9.00 10.60
C ARG A 113 0.26 -9.97 10.53
N SER A 114 0.04 -11.21 10.99
CA SER A 114 1.00 -12.28 10.75
C SER A 114 1.16 -12.52 9.25
N VAL A 115 2.39 -12.67 8.82
CA VAL A 115 2.76 -13.01 7.43
C VAL A 115 3.31 -14.44 7.31
N GLY A 116 3.26 -15.21 8.40
CA GLY A 116 3.79 -16.58 8.43
C GLY A 116 3.25 -17.46 7.31
N ASP A 117 1.92 -17.47 7.11
CA ASP A 117 1.26 -18.31 6.09
C ASP A 117 1.55 -17.88 4.64
N ILE A 118 2.05 -16.68 4.42
CA ILE A 118 2.33 -16.12 3.10
C ILE A 118 3.82 -15.80 2.88
N ARG A 119 4.66 -16.20 3.83
CA ARG A 119 6.08 -15.82 3.87
C ARG A 119 6.85 -16.23 2.62
N ASP A 120 6.61 -17.43 2.12
CA ASP A 120 7.24 -17.99 0.92
C ASP A 120 6.89 -17.21 -0.36
N LYS A 121 5.75 -16.54 -0.37
CA LYS A 121 5.24 -15.75 -1.51
C LYS A 121 5.33 -14.24 -1.29
N LEU A 122 5.65 -13.82 -0.08
CA LEU A 122 5.60 -12.41 0.34
C LEU A 122 6.42 -11.50 -0.59
N MET A 123 7.61 -11.95 -1.03
CA MET A 123 8.50 -11.18 -1.89
C MET A 123 7.95 -10.95 -3.30
N PHE A 124 7.05 -11.84 -3.76
CA PHE A 124 6.49 -11.78 -5.12
C PHE A 124 5.25 -10.89 -5.24
N GLY A 125 4.81 -10.28 -4.14
CA GLY A 125 3.74 -9.30 -4.12
C GLY A 125 2.34 -9.86 -3.92
N GLU A 126 1.37 -8.95 -3.80
CA GLU A 126 -0.02 -9.27 -3.48
C GLU A 126 -0.68 -10.20 -4.51
N SER A 127 -0.35 -10.04 -5.78
CA SER A 127 -0.93 -10.84 -6.87
C SER A 127 -0.59 -12.34 -6.78
N ASN A 128 0.49 -12.68 -6.08
CA ASN A 128 0.94 -14.06 -5.92
C ASN A 128 0.45 -14.71 -4.61
N ILE A 129 -0.23 -13.94 -3.76
CA ILE A 129 -0.83 -14.45 -2.52
C ILE A 129 -2.20 -15.04 -2.86
N GLY A 130 -2.34 -16.34 -2.70
CA GLY A 130 -3.56 -17.07 -3.03
C GLY A 130 -3.49 -17.86 -4.33
N ASP A 131 -2.39 -17.76 -5.08
CA ASP A 131 -2.14 -18.65 -6.20
C ASP A 131 -1.50 -19.95 -5.70
N THR A 132 -2.34 -20.94 -5.42
CA THR A 132 -1.90 -22.33 -5.11
C THR A 132 -1.56 -23.11 -6.37
N GLY A 133 -1.13 -22.41 -7.43
CA GLY A 133 -0.71 -23.00 -8.68
C GLY A 133 -1.87 -23.66 -9.45
N HIS A 134 -2.23 -23.12 -10.60
CA HIS A 134 -3.14 -23.63 -11.62
C HIS A 134 -4.62 -23.23 -11.58
N GLU A 135 -5.13 -22.59 -10.56
CA GLU A 135 -6.43 -21.93 -10.67
C GLU A 135 -6.23 -20.42 -10.49
N GLY A 136 -5.90 -19.75 -11.59
CA GLY A 136 -5.86 -18.29 -11.64
C GLY A 136 -7.22 -17.69 -11.31
N HIS A 137 -7.55 -17.61 -10.04
CA HIS A 137 -8.65 -16.79 -9.59
C HIS A 137 -8.26 -15.32 -9.80
N ASN A 138 -8.51 -14.89 -11.02
CA ASN A 138 -8.42 -13.49 -11.38
C ASN A 138 -9.32 -12.71 -10.40
N LYS A 139 -8.72 -11.93 -9.50
CA LYS A 139 -9.45 -11.11 -8.52
C LYS A 139 -10.54 -10.29 -9.21
N ALA A 140 -10.28 -9.82 -10.43
CA ALA A 140 -11.26 -9.12 -11.24
C ALA A 140 -12.44 -10.03 -11.65
N ALA A 141 -12.23 -11.32 -11.89
CA ALA A 141 -13.29 -12.25 -12.18
C ALA A 141 -14.18 -12.54 -10.96
N ALA A 142 -13.56 -12.62 -9.77
CA ALA A 142 -14.26 -12.88 -8.51
C ALA A 142 -15.00 -11.66 -7.94
N MET A 143 -14.72 -10.44 -8.43
CA MET A 143 -15.44 -9.24 -7.99
C MET A 143 -16.91 -9.35 -8.41
N PRO A 144 -17.89 -8.96 -7.56
CA PRO A 144 -19.28 -8.85 -7.96
C PRO A 144 -19.47 -7.78 -9.03
N ASP A 145 -20.50 -7.92 -9.88
CA ASP A 145 -20.70 -7.03 -11.02
C ASP A 145 -21.04 -5.58 -10.62
N ASP A 146 -21.57 -5.38 -9.43
CA ASP A 146 -21.87 -4.07 -8.83
C ASP A 146 -20.65 -3.43 -8.15
N ALA A 147 -19.53 -4.18 -8.01
CA ALA A 147 -18.32 -3.63 -7.43
C ALA A 147 -17.81 -2.44 -8.25
N GLU A 148 -17.58 -1.32 -7.56
CA GLU A 148 -17.09 -0.10 -8.16
C GLU A 148 -15.61 -0.23 -8.54
N VAL A 149 -15.30 -0.02 -9.81
CA VAL A 149 -13.93 -0.04 -10.37
C VAL A 149 -13.37 1.37 -10.51
N CYS A 150 -14.23 2.34 -10.78
CA CYS A 150 -13.84 3.74 -10.92
C CYS A 150 -14.75 4.64 -10.09
N GLY A 151 -14.26 5.06 -8.90
CA GLY A 151 -15.00 5.89 -7.96
C GLY A 151 -15.28 7.32 -8.47
N CYS A 152 -14.41 7.87 -9.33
CA CYS A 152 -14.59 9.21 -9.86
C CYS A 152 -15.85 9.33 -10.75
N ASN A 153 -16.19 8.27 -11.48
CA ASN A 153 -17.31 8.23 -12.42
C ASN A 153 -18.36 7.17 -12.08
N GLY A 154 -18.27 6.52 -10.92
CA GLY A 154 -19.21 5.50 -10.47
C GLY A 154 -19.33 4.30 -11.40
N VAL A 155 -18.22 3.89 -12.03
CA VAL A 155 -18.23 2.81 -13.03
C VAL A 155 -18.00 1.48 -12.35
N SER A 156 -18.99 0.57 -12.44
CA SER A 156 -18.90 -0.78 -11.90
C SER A 156 -18.23 -1.76 -12.85
N LYS A 157 -17.76 -2.90 -12.30
CA LYS A 157 -17.23 -4.03 -13.09
C LYS A 157 -18.23 -4.47 -14.16
N GLY A 158 -19.50 -4.65 -13.80
CA GLY A 158 -20.54 -5.08 -14.73
C GLY A 158 -20.70 -4.13 -15.91
N THR A 159 -20.62 -2.81 -15.68
CA THR A 159 -20.65 -1.80 -16.74
C THR A 159 -19.49 -1.97 -17.71
N ILE A 160 -18.29 -2.19 -17.19
CA ILE A 160 -17.07 -2.41 -18.01
C ILE A 160 -17.20 -3.71 -18.81
N CYS A 161 -17.54 -4.81 -18.14
CA CYS A 161 -17.67 -6.12 -18.79
C CYS A 161 -18.76 -6.13 -19.87
N LYS A 162 -19.86 -5.43 -19.63
CA LYS A 162 -20.94 -5.28 -20.62
C LYS A 162 -20.44 -4.47 -21.83
N ALA A 163 -19.78 -3.35 -21.62
CA ALA A 163 -19.24 -2.53 -22.70
C ALA A 163 -18.22 -3.30 -23.56
N ILE A 164 -17.35 -4.09 -22.93
CA ILE A 164 -16.38 -4.93 -23.64
C ILE A 164 -17.09 -5.94 -24.54
N ARG A 165 -18.08 -6.66 -24.02
CA ARG A 165 -18.81 -7.68 -24.77
C ARG A 165 -19.66 -7.08 -25.90
N ASP A 166 -20.44 -6.04 -25.59
CA ASP A 166 -21.40 -5.47 -26.53
C ASP A 166 -20.73 -4.71 -27.69
N LYS A 167 -19.54 -4.16 -27.46
CA LYS A 167 -18.82 -3.31 -28.41
C LYS A 167 -17.53 -3.94 -28.93
N GLY A 168 -17.14 -5.13 -28.45
CA GLY A 168 -15.91 -5.79 -28.86
C GLY A 168 -14.67 -4.96 -28.57
N LEU A 169 -14.54 -4.42 -27.35
CA LEU A 169 -13.42 -3.56 -26.95
C LEU A 169 -12.21 -4.43 -26.57
N PHE A 170 -11.02 -4.10 -27.11
CA PHE A 170 -9.79 -4.87 -26.89
C PHE A 170 -8.68 -4.08 -26.18
N THR A 171 -8.83 -2.76 -26.05
CA THR A 171 -7.81 -1.91 -25.43
C THR A 171 -8.37 -1.13 -24.25
N LEU A 172 -7.47 -0.74 -23.32
CA LEU A 172 -7.85 0.10 -22.17
C LEU A 172 -8.38 1.46 -22.62
N ASP A 173 -7.84 2.04 -23.69
CA ASP A 173 -8.27 3.33 -24.19
C ASP A 173 -9.69 3.28 -24.76
N GLU A 174 -10.05 2.20 -25.44
CA GLU A 174 -11.43 1.96 -25.89
C GLU A 174 -12.38 1.83 -24.71
N VAL A 175 -12.00 1.05 -23.68
CA VAL A 175 -12.78 0.94 -22.44
C VAL A 175 -12.98 2.28 -21.77
N ARG A 176 -11.92 3.08 -21.60
CA ARG A 176 -11.99 4.45 -21.05
C ARG A 176 -12.93 5.34 -21.84
N LYS A 177 -12.78 5.34 -23.16
CA LYS A 177 -13.61 6.17 -24.06
C LYS A 177 -15.10 5.84 -23.93
N HIS A 178 -15.44 4.56 -23.81
CA HIS A 178 -16.83 4.13 -23.78
C HIS A 178 -17.45 4.11 -22.40
N THR A 179 -16.70 3.82 -21.34
CA THR A 179 -17.23 3.69 -19.98
C THR A 179 -16.93 4.87 -19.08
N LYS A 180 -15.99 5.75 -19.49
CA LYS A 180 -15.44 6.84 -18.67
C LYS A 180 -14.67 6.35 -17.42
N ALA A 181 -14.34 5.05 -17.32
CA ALA A 181 -13.49 4.54 -16.26
C ALA A 181 -12.08 5.12 -16.40
N SER A 182 -11.56 5.76 -15.35
CA SER A 182 -10.24 6.43 -15.35
C SER A 182 -10.10 7.55 -16.41
N ALA A 183 -11.20 8.22 -16.75
CA ALA A 183 -11.18 9.39 -17.62
C ALA A 183 -10.85 10.66 -16.84
#